data_f1d2c9d8cf777f310b45f34459693d32
#
_entry.id   f1d2c9d8cf777f310b45f34459693d32
#
_cell.length_a   1.000
_cell.length_b   1.000
_cell.length_c   1.000
_cell.angle_alpha   90.00
_cell.angle_beta   90.00
_cell.angle_gamma   90.00
#
_symmetry.space_group_name_H-M   'P 1'
#
loop_
_entity.id
_entity.type
_entity.pdbx_description
1 polymer ?
#
loop_
_entity_poly.entity_id
_entity_poly.type
_entity_poly.pdbx_seq_one_letter_code
_entity_poly.pdbx_strand_id
1 'polypeptide(L)'
;MDLNIYKNMEFINESARIRKMTNDKGIKESEGKLMTTELDSRFTKEMAKVMTINKAKYPRGNKYKELDPIELFEAMERHLLAVKEHLQYGTSLIDDDNCNHIAKIATNADMLFVQLNLKNGNKSK
;
A
#
# COMPACT_ATOMS: atom_id res chain seq x y z
N MET A 1 9.95 -24.18 -5.44
CA MET A 1 9.08 -23.14 -5.99
C MET A 1 7.75 -23.15 -5.26
N ASP A 2 7.26 -22.01 -4.85
CA ASP A 2 6.04 -21.92 -4.03
C ASP A 2 4.80 -22.17 -4.91
N LEU A 3 4.06 -23.24 -4.61
CA LEU A 3 2.83 -23.60 -5.31
C LEU A 3 1.74 -22.52 -5.15
N ASN A 4 1.78 -21.73 -4.06
CA ASN A 4 0.78 -20.69 -3.83
C ASN A 4 0.88 -19.56 -4.85
N ILE A 5 2.07 -19.28 -5.37
CA ILE A 5 2.27 -18.27 -6.42
C ILE A 5 1.51 -18.67 -7.68
N TYR A 6 1.60 -19.94 -8.09
CA TYR A 6 0.89 -20.44 -9.27
C TYR A 6 -0.62 -20.40 -9.09
N LYS A 7 -1.11 -20.78 -7.93
CA LYS A 7 -2.54 -20.72 -7.63
C LYS A 7 -3.07 -19.29 -7.69
N ASN A 8 -2.30 -18.33 -7.19
CA ASN A 8 -2.68 -16.91 -7.25
C ASN A 8 -2.71 -16.41 -8.69
N MET A 9 -1.76 -16.82 -9.51
CA MET A 9 -1.71 -16.45 -10.93
C MET A 9 -2.91 -17.04 -11.69
N GLU A 10 -3.27 -18.28 -11.41
CA GLU A 10 -4.45 -18.90 -12.01
C GLU A 10 -5.72 -18.16 -11.62
N PHE A 11 -5.85 -17.75 -10.38
CA PHE A 11 -6.99 -16.98 -9.90
C PHE A 11 -7.10 -15.65 -10.61
N ILE A 12 -5.99 -14.94 -10.78
CA ILE A 12 -5.96 -13.64 -11.48
C ILE A 12 -6.39 -13.82 -12.94
N ASN A 13 -5.87 -14.84 -13.61
CA ASN A 13 -6.21 -15.14 -14.99
C ASN A 13 -7.68 -15.49 -15.16
N GLU A 14 -8.24 -16.26 -14.22
CA GLU A 14 -9.65 -16.63 -14.22
C GLU A 14 -10.55 -15.42 -14.02
N SER A 15 -10.18 -14.51 -13.10
CA SER A 15 -10.92 -13.28 -12.86
C SER A 15 -10.96 -12.40 -14.11
N ALA A 16 -9.83 -12.28 -14.80
CA ALA A 16 -9.73 -11.51 -16.04
C ALA A 16 -10.59 -12.14 -17.14
N ARG A 17 -10.58 -13.47 -17.24
CA ARG A 17 -11.39 -14.21 -18.21
C ARG A 17 -12.89 -14.00 -17.96
N ILE A 18 -13.30 -14.08 -16.71
CA ILE A 18 -14.71 -13.89 -16.32
C ILE A 18 -15.15 -12.47 -16.66
N ARG A 19 -14.33 -11.47 -16.39
CA ARG A 19 -14.61 -10.08 -16.74
C ARG A 19 -14.84 -9.90 -18.22
N LYS A 20 -13.98 -10.49 -19.04
CA LYS A 20 -14.09 -10.43 -20.50
C LYS A 20 -15.38 -11.07 -20.98
N MET A 21 -15.70 -12.24 -20.43
CA MET A 21 -16.95 -12.93 -20.76
C MET A 21 -18.18 -12.09 -20.42
N THR A 22 -18.14 -11.39 -19.28
CA THR A 22 -19.22 -10.52 -18.85
C THR A 22 -19.40 -9.37 -19.82
N ASN A 23 -18.30 -8.76 -20.28
CA ASN A 23 -18.31 -7.68 -21.25
C ASN A 23 -18.90 -8.14 -22.59
N ASP A 24 -18.61 -9.38 -23.01
CA ASP A 24 -19.14 -9.97 -24.24
C ASP A 24 -20.66 -10.10 -24.21
N LYS A 25 -21.27 -10.06 -23.01
CA LYS A 25 -22.71 -10.09 -22.82
C LYS A 25 -23.36 -8.71 -22.84
N GLY A 26 -22.67 -7.69 -23.31
CA GLY A 26 -23.19 -6.34 -23.44
C GLY A 26 -22.88 -5.43 -22.25
N ILE A 27 -22.03 -5.85 -21.34
CA ILE A 27 -21.56 -5.02 -20.23
C ILE A 27 -20.39 -4.16 -20.72
N LYS A 28 -20.27 -2.94 -20.18
CA LYS A 28 -19.22 -2.00 -20.57
C LYS A 28 -17.84 -2.64 -20.49
N GLU A 29 -17.05 -2.51 -21.55
CA GLU A 29 -15.68 -3.06 -21.62
C GLU A 29 -14.80 -2.43 -20.56
N SER A 30 -14.19 -3.27 -19.71
CA SER A 30 -13.28 -2.82 -18.66
C SER A 30 -11.90 -3.45 -18.78
N GLU A 31 -11.65 -4.27 -19.79
CA GLU A 31 -10.34 -4.89 -20.00
C GLU A 31 -9.27 -3.81 -20.20
N GLY A 32 -8.13 -3.98 -19.52
CA GLY A 32 -7.03 -3.01 -19.58
C GLY A 32 -7.17 -1.83 -18.63
N LYS A 33 -8.30 -1.68 -17.95
CA LYS A 33 -8.49 -0.61 -16.96
C LYS A 33 -8.07 -1.07 -15.59
N LEU A 34 -7.64 -0.11 -14.76
CA LEU A 34 -7.21 -0.41 -13.39
C LEU A 34 -8.40 -0.92 -12.56
N MET A 35 -8.15 -1.98 -11.82
CA MET A 35 -9.17 -2.65 -11.00
C MET A 35 -9.11 -2.12 -9.56
N THR A 36 -9.48 -0.87 -9.36
CA THR A 36 -9.40 -0.21 -8.05
C THR A 36 -10.26 -0.88 -6.98
N THR A 37 -11.36 -1.51 -7.39
CA THR A 37 -12.26 -2.21 -6.46
C THR A 37 -11.65 -3.48 -5.89
N GLU A 38 -10.55 -3.97 -6.45
CA GLU A 38 -9.83 -5.11 -5.89
C GLU A 38 -8.98 -4.73 -4.69
N LEU A 39 -8.80 -3.43 -4.44
CA LEU A 39 -8.12 -2.94 -3.23
C LEU A 39 -9.14 -2.75 -2.12
N ASP A 40 -8.79 -3.20 -0.90
CA ASP A 40 -9.69 -3.12 0.25
C ASP A 40 -9.79 -1.67 0.74
N SER A 41 -11.00 -1.11 0.72
CA SER A 41 -11.25 0.26 1.15
C SER A 41 -10.96 0.49 2.64
N ARG A 42 -11.06 -0.56 3.46
CA ARG A 42 -10.72 -0.46 4.88
C ARG A 42 -9.24 -0.19 5.07
N PHE A 43 -8.41 -0.78 4.23
CA PHE A 43 -6.96 -0.53 4.24
C PHE A 43 -6.67 0.92 3.85
N THR A 44 -7.34 1.42 2.82
CA THR A 44 -7.21 2.82 2.39
C THR A 44 -7.58 3.77 3.51
N LYS A 45 -8.67 3.49 4.24
CA LYS A 45 -9.08 4.32 5.39
C LYS A 45 -8.04 4.28 6.50
N GLU A 46 -7.46 3.13 6.77
CA GLU A 46 -6.43 2.99 7.80
C GLU A 46 -5.17 3.78 7.41
N MET A 47 -4.79 3.74 6.14
CA MET A 47 -3.69 4.55 5.63
C MET A 47 -3.99 6.05 5.79
N ALA A 48 -5.20 6.47 5.45
CA ALA A 48 -5.63 7.85 5.60
C ALA A 48 -5.57 8.31 7.06
N LYS A 49 -5.91 7.42 8.00
CA LYS A 49 -5.80 7.69 9.43
C LYS A 49 -4.35 7.94 9.83
N VAL A 50 -3.42 7.10 9.36
CA VAL A 50 -1.98 7.27 9.61
C VAL A 50 -1.51 8.62 9.07
N MET A 51 -1.89 8.95 7.85
CA MET A 51 -1.50 10.22 7.22
C MET A 51 -2.07 11.42 7.95
N THR A 52 -3.29 11.31 8.48
CA THR A 52 -3.90 12.37 9.28
C THR A 52 -3.11 12.61 10.56
N ILE A 53 -2.69 11.55 11.24
CA ILE A 53 -1.86 11.65 12.45
C ILE A 53 -0.49 12.24 12.11
N ASN A 54 0.11 11.83 11.00
CA ASN A 54 1.38 12.37 10.55
C ASN A 54 1.29 13.87 10.27
N LYS A 55 0.18 14.31 9.67
CA LYS A 55 -0.05 15.74 9.41
C LYS A 55 -0.13 16.54 10.69
N ALA A 56 -0.72 15.96 11.74
CA ALA A 56 -0.76 16.61 13.06
C ALA A 56 0.65 16.77 13.66
N LYS A 57 1.51 15.76 13.45
CA LYS A 57 2.92 15.84 13.88
C LYS A 57 3.72 16.84 13.05
N TYR A 58 3.36 17.03 11.79
CA TYR A 58 4.06 17.91 10.85
C TYR A 58 3.05 18.92 10.27
N PRO A 59 2.72 19.99 11.02
CA PRO A 59 1.59 20.88 10.68
C PRO A 59 1.69 21.58 9.32
N ARG A 60 2.84 21.57 8.69
CA ARG A 60 3.04 22.22 7.40
C ARG A 60 2.63 21.35 6.19
N GLY A 61 1.81 20.33 6.42
CA GLY A 61 1.33 19.49 5.33
C GLY A 61 2.40 18.55 4.78
N ASN A 62 2.55 18.43 3.48
CA ASN A 62 3.41 17.46 2.80
C ASN A 62 4.90 17.49 3.21
N LYS A 63 5.16 17.62 4.50
CA LYS A 63 6.52 17.73 5.04
C LYS A 63 7.33 16.45 4.85
N TYR A 64 6.66 15.33 4.64
CA TYR A 64 7.35 14.08 4.31
C TYR A 64 8.26 14.21 3.09
N LYS A 65 8.04 15.23 2.25
CA LYS A 65 8.91 15.50 1.09
C LYS A 65 10.29 15.97 1.51
N GLU A 66 10.43 16.46 2.73
CA GLU A 66 11.68 16.93 3.30
C GLU A 66 12.39 15.87 4.15
N LEU A 67 11.70 14.75 4.42
CA LEU A 67 12.27 13.67 5.23
C LEU A 67 13.33 12.89 4.44
N ASP A 68 14.31 12.37 5.17
CA ASP A 68 15.34 11.52 4.58
C ASP A 68 14.71 10.20 4.12
N PRO A 69 14.87 9.80 2.84
CA PRO A 69 14.37 8.51 2.38
C PRO A 69 14.86 7.31 3.20
N ILE A 70 16.07 7.38 3.71
CA ILE A 70 16.64 6.32 4.56
C ILE A 70 15.82 6.19 5.85
N GLU A 71 15.45 7.31 6.45
CA GLU A 71 14.63 7.30 7.68
C GLU A 71 13.25 6.71 7.43
N LEU A 72 12.65 7.02 6.28
CA LEU A 72 11.36 6.43 5.90
C LEU A 72 11.49 4.92 5.71
N PHE A 73 12.57 4.47 5.07
CA PHE A 73 12.83 3.07 4.87
C PHE A 73 13.04 2.33 6.20
N GLU A 74 13.83 2.92 7.09
CA GLU A 74 14.06 2.34 8.41
C GLU A 74 12.77 2.24 9.23
N ALA A 75 11.89 3.24 9.12
CA ALA A 75 10.58 3.19 9.77
C ALA A 75 9.74 2.03 9.22
N MET A 76 9.78 1.79 7.90
CA MET A 76 9.12 0.64 7.30
C MET A 76 9.66 -0.66 7.88
N GLU A 77 10.97 -0.78 8.02
CA GLU A 77 11.59 -1.98 8.57
C GLU A 77 11.15 -2.24 10.02
N ARG A 78 11.05 -1.17 10.83
CA ARG A 78 10.57 -1.31 12.20
C ARG A 78 9.14 -1.82 12.27
N HIS A 79 8.27 -1.33 11.38
CA HIS A 79 6.88 -1.80 11.33
C HIS A 79 6.78 -3.22 10.74
N LEU A 80 7.65 -3.57 9.78
CA LEU A 80 7.74 -4.94 9.28
C LEU A 80 8.14 -5.90 10.41
N LEU A 81 9.09 -5.48 11.26
CA LEU A 81 9.49 -6.28 12.41
C LEU A 81 8.33 -6.49 13.39
N ALA A 82 7.52 -5.45 13.63
CA ALA A 82 6.34 -5.57 14.48
C ALA A 82 5.33 -6.56 13.89
N VAL A 83 5.13 -6.57 12.59
CA VAL A 83 4.25 -7.54 11.92
C VAL A 83 4.83 -8.96 12.04
N LYS A 84 6.14 -9.10 11.88
CA LYS A 84 6.83 -10.39 12.06
C LYS A 84 6.61 -10.92 13.48
N GLU A 85 6.75 -10.07 14.49
CA GLU A 85 6.51 -10.44 15.88
C GLU A 85 5.06 -10.88 16.10
N HIS A 86 4.11 -10.19 15.47
CA HIS A 86 2.71 -10.61 15.52
C HIS A 86 2.52 -12.02 14.95
N LEU A 87 3.13 -12.31 13.82
CA LEU A 87 3.02 -13.60 13.17
C LEU A 87 3.67 -14.71 13.98
N GLN A 88 4.76 -14.40 14.67
CA GLN A 88 5.50 -15.39 15.46
C GLN A 88 4.95 -15.56 16.87
N TYR A 89 4.51 -14.49 17.51
CA TYR A 89 4.20 -14.50 18.94
C TYR A 89 2.81 -13.96 19.29
N GLY A 90 2.07 -13.48 18.30
CA GLY A 90 0.72 -12.95 18.55
C GLY A 90 0.70 -11.58 19.22
N THR A 91 1.78 -10.80 19.12
CA THR A 91 1.81 -9.42 19.61
C THR A 91 0.83 -8.55 18.82
N SER A 92 0.51 -7.37 19.35
CA SER A 92 -0.48 -6.50 18.71
C SER A 92 -0.02 -6.00 17.34
N LEU A 93 -0.95 -5.98 16.36
CA LEU A 93 -0.74 -5.29 15.09
C LEU A 93 -0.98 -3.79 15.20
N ILE A 94 -1.53 -3.34 16.34
CA ILE A 94 -1.89 -1.94 16.57
C ILE A 94 -0.80 -1.27 17.40
N ASP A 95 -0.31 -0.14 16.89
CA ASP A 95 0.72 0.65 17.56
C ASP A 95 0.11 1.58 18.63
N ASP A 96 0.97 2.26 19.37
CA ASP A 96 0.57 3.12 20.49
C ASP A 96 -0.37 4.24 20.08
N ASP A 97 -0.31 4.68 18.84
CA ASP A 97 -1.20 5.71 18.30
C ASP A 97 -2.51 5.15 17.72
N ASN A 98 -2.81 3.91 18.03
CA ASN A 98 -4.01 3.21 17.56
C ASN A 98 -4.04 2.99 16.05
N CYS A 99 -2.89 3.04 15.40
CA CYS A 99 -2.77 2.76 13.98
C CYS A 99 -2.17 1.38 13.74
N ASN A 100 -2.63 0.73 12.68
CA ASN A 100 -2.16 -0.60 12.29
C ASN A 100 -0.75 -0.50 11.70
N HIS A 101 0.16 -1.38 12.15
CA HIS A 101 1.54 -1.42 11.64
C HIS A 101 1.60 -1.66 10.14
N ILE A 102 0.69 -2.48 9.59
CA ILE A 102 0.66 -2.76 8.16
C ILE A 102 0.34 -1.49 7.37
N ALA A 103 -0.62 -0.70 7.86
CA ALA A 103 -0.95 0.59 7.25
C ALA A 103 0.22 1.55 7.32
N LYS A 104 1.00 1.53 8.40
CA LYS A 104 2.20 2.36 8.53
C LYS A 104 3.29 1.97 7.53
N ILE A 105 3.44 0.67 7.26
CA ILE A 105 4.35 0.21 6.20
C ILE A 105 3.93 0.81 4.87
N ALA A 106 2.64 0.72 4.56
CA ALA A 106 2.10 1.20 3.28
C ALA A 106 2.23 2.72 3.14
N THR A 107 1.96 3.48 4.21
CA THR A 107 2.10 4.95 4.15
C THR A 107 3.55 5.39 4.02
N ASN A 108 4.49 4.71 4.67
CA ASN A 108 5.91 4.99 4.48
C ASN A 108 6.34 4.67 3.05
N ALA A 109 5.82 3.59 2.47
CA ALA A 109 6.08 3.24 1.07
C ALA A 109 5.51 4.31 0.14
N ASP A 110 4.31 4.80 0.41
CA ASP A 110 3.68 5.89 -0.36
C ASP A 110 4.54 7.14 -0.33
N MET A 111 5.02 7.53 0.85
CA MET A 111 5.88 8.69 1.00
C MET A 111 7.21 8.52 0.27
N LEU A 112 7.83 7.34 0.36
CA LEU A 112 9.04 7.02 -0.39
C LEU A 112 8.81 7.08 -1.89
N PHE A 113 7.70 6.53 -2.36
CA PHE A 113 7.34 6.56 -3.77
C PHE A 113 7.29 8.00 -4.27
N VAL A 114 6.60 8.87 -3.53
CA VAL A 114 6.49 10.28 -3.91
C VAL A 114 7.86 10.95 -3.91
N GLN A 115 8.64 10.79 -2.85
CA GLN A 115 9.96 11.42 -2.76
C GLN A 115 10.90 11.01 -3.88
N LEU A 116 11.03 9.71 -4.09
CA LEU A 116 11.98 9.19 -5.07
C LEU A 116 11.56 9.52 -6.50
N ASN A 117 10.27 9.48 -6.78
CA ASN A 117 9.77 9.78 -8.12
C ASN A 117 9.74 11.27 -8.41
N LEU A 118 9.42 12.12 -7.43
CA LEU A 118 9.46 13.57 -7.61
C LEU A 118 10.88 14.05 -7.84
N LYS A 119 11.85 13.54 -7.07
CA LYS A 119 13.26 13.88 -7.27
C LYS A 119 13.72 13.51 -8.67
N ASN A 120 13.37 12.30 -9.12
CA ASN A 120 13.74 11.82 -10.45
C ASN A 120 13.03 12.61 -11.54
N GLY A 121 11.75 12.91 -11.34
CA GLY A 121 10.98 13.73 -12.27
C GLY A 121 11.54 15.13 -12.42
N ASN A 122 11.95 15.76 -11.32
CA ASN A 122 12.56 17.08 -11.34
C ASN A 122 13.91 17.08 -12.04
N LYS A 123 14.67 16.01 -11.92
CA LYS A 123 15.96 15.88 -12.60
C LYS A 123 15.83 15.69 -14.10
N SER A 124 14.74 15.08 -14.54
CA SER A 124 14.52 14.80 -15.95
C SER A 124 13.93 16.01 -16.71
N LYS A 125 13.62 17.06 -16.01
CA LYS A 125 13.18 18.31 -16.59
C LYS A 125 14.34 19.28 -16.71
#